data_f1b7f51f342563f16be3ee70c6149dc3
#
_entry.id   f1b7f51f342563f16be3ee70c6149dc3
#
_cell.length_a   1.000
_cell.length_b   1.000
_cell.length_c   1.000
_cell.angle_alpha   90.00
_cell.angle_beta   90.00
_cell.angle_gamma   90.00
#
_symmetry.space_group_name_H-M   'P 1'
#
loop_
_entity.id
_entity.type
_entity.pdbx_description
1 polymer ?
#
loop_
_entity_poly.entity_id
_entity_poly.type
_entity_poly.pdbx_seq_one_letter_code
_entity_poly.pdbx_strand_id
1 'polypeptide(L)'
;MTHYLLAVHGPAEMEEFGNYGSREEMEEAFAATAAFNDKLRAEGYWVFGGGLQSASGATVVDGQGETPVMTDGPYLETKEAIGGFWVIEAPDLEVALRLAAEGSKACRGKVEVRPFDGLA
;
A
#
# COMPACT_ATOMS: atom_id res chain seq x y z
N MET A 1 15.94 5.05 -14.45
CA MET A 1 15.30 4.06 -13.56
C MET A 1 13.80 4.28 -13.58
N THR A 2 13.05 3.26 -13.34
CA THR A 2 11.59 3.31 -13.37
C THR A 2 11.03 3.35 -11.95
N HIS A 3 9.94 4.09 -11.78
CA HIS A 3 9.21 4.09 -10.53
C HIS A 3 8.11 3.02 -10.57
N TYR A 4 7.88 2.39 -9.45
CA TYR A 4 6.88 1.33 -9.30
C TYR A 4 6.01 1.60 -8.08
N LEU A 5 4.71 1.35 -8.23
CA LEU A 5 3.78 1.33 -7.11
C LEU A 5 3.68 -0.11 -6.61
N LEU A 6 3.92 -0.31 -5.33
CA LEU A 6 3.75 -1.57 -4.65
C LEU A 6 2.56 -1.41 -3.70
N ALA A 7 1.39 -1.88 -4.13
CA ALA A 7 0.15 -1.69 -3.39
C ALA A 7 -0.18 -2.93 -2.57
N VAL A 8 -0.38 -2.74 -1.28
CA VAL A 8 -0.74 -3.83 -0.36
C VAL A 8 -2.26 -3.96 -0.34
N HIS A 9 -2.77 -5.11 -0.74
CA HIS A 9 -4.19 -5.41 -0.71
C HIS A 9 -4.53 -6.30 0.49
N GLY A 10 -5.63 -6.00 1.15
CA GLY A 10 -6.10 -6.75 2.29
C GLY A 10 -7.58 -6.47 2.54
N PRO A 11 -8.14 -6.95 3.67
CA PRO A 11 -9.54 -6.72 3.99
C PRO A 11 -9.90 -5.24 3.97
N ALA A 12 -11.03 -4.90 3.35
CA ALA A 12 -11.50 -3.52 3.28
C ALA A 12 -11.89 -2.97 4.65
N GLU A 13 -12.38 -3.84 5.52
CA GLU A 13 -12.69 -3.48 6.90
C GLU A 13 -11.58 -3.96 7.83
N MET A 14 -11.10 -3.06 8.68
CA MET A 14 -10.05 -3.35 9.64
C MET A 14 -10.67 -3.70 10.99
N GLU A 15 -10.30 -4.85 11.51
CA GLU A 15 -10.62 -5.26 12.86
C GLU A 15 -9.59 -4.69 13.85
N GLU A 16 -9.73 -5.00 15.15
CA GLU A 16 -8.87 -4.45 16.20
C GLU A 16 -7.37 -4.59 15.90
N PHE A 17 -6.98 -5.75 15.36
CA PHE A 17 -5.58 -6.01 15.04
C PHE A 17 -5.33 -6.01 13.52
N GLY A 18 -6.12 -5.25 12.76
CA GLY A 18 -6.05 -5.25 11.31
C GLY A 18 -6.43 -6.63 10.76
N ASN A 19 -5.60 -7.18 9.88
CA ASN A 19 -5.77 -8.52 9.34
C ASN A 19 -4.88 -9.56 10.05
N TYR A 20 -4.37 -9.22 11.23
CA TYR A 20 -3.50 -10.10 12.02
C TYR A 20 -4.32 -10.83 13.08
N GLY A 21 -3.87 -12.01 13.48
CA GLY A 21 -4.59 -12.85 14.44
C GLY A 21 -4.52 -12.37 15.88
N SER A 22 -3.53 -11.53 16.21
CA SER A 22 -3.31 -11.05 17.56
C SER A 22 -2.52 -9.74 17.53
N ARG A 23 -2.49 -9.05 18.69
CA ARG A 23 -1.65 -7.86 18.86
C ARG A 23 -0.17 -8.19 18.65
N GLU A 24 0.29 -9.33 19.14
CA GLU A 24 1.68 -9.76 19.01
C GLU A 24 2.05 -9.94 17.54
N GLU A 25 1.20 -10.62 16.77
CA GLU A 25 1.42 -10.80 15.32
C GLU A 25 1.40 -9.47 14.58
N MET A 26 0.52 -8.56 14.95
CA MET A 26 0.45 -7.22 14.38
C MET A 26 1.74 -6.44 14.65
N GLU A 27 2.23 -6.47 15.89
CA GLU A 27 3.46 -5.76 16.26
C GLU A 27 4.68 -6.35 15.55
N GLU A 28 4.74 -7.68 15.40
CA GLU A 28 5.80 -8.34 14.64
C GLU A 28 5.80 -7.91 13.19
N ALA A 29 4.61 -7.85 12.56
CA ALA A 29 4.48 -7.40 11.17
C ALA A 29 4.87 -5.94 11.01
N PHE A 30 4.49 -5.08 11.94
CA PHE A 30 4.86 -3.67 11.92
C PHE A 30 6.38 -3.49 12.07
N ALA A 31 7.00 -4.26 12.95
CA ALA A 31 8.45 -4.21 13.13
C ALA A 31 9.18 -4.70 11.87
N ALA A 32 8.71 -5.78 11.26
CA ALA A 32 9.28 -6.31 10.02
C ALA A 32 9.12 -5.31 8.87
N THR A 33 7.97 -4.65 8.78
CA THR A 33 7.71 -3.63 7.75
C THR A 33 8.61 -2.41 7.95
N ALA A 34 8.81 -1.98 9.19
CA ALA A 34 9.72 -0.87 9.49
C ALA A 34 11.15 -1.21 9.08
N ALA A 35 11.60 -2.44 9.35
CA ALA A 35 12.93 -2.90 8.94
C ALA A 35 13.06 -2.95 7.42
N PHE A 36 12.02 -3.40 6.72
CA PHE A 36 11.99 -3.40 5.26
C PHE A 36 12.06 -1.96 4.70
N ASN A 37 11.33 -1.03 5.30
CA ASN A 37 11.39 0.38 4.90
C ASN A 37 12.80 0.94 5.06
N ASP A 38 13.46 0.64 6.17
CA ASP A 38 14.83 1.08 6.41
C ASP A 38 15.80 0.48 5.39
N LYS A 39 15.60 -0.76 5.01
CA LYS A 39 16.39 -1.42 3.97
C LYS A 39 16.20 -0.73 2.62
N LEU A 40 14.96 -0.42 2.25
CA LEU A 40 14.68 0.32 1.01
C LEU A 40 15.39 1.66 0.97
N ARG A 41 15.38 2.38 2.10
CA ARG A 41 16.07 3.67 2.21
C ARG A 41 17.59 3.49 2.08
N ALA A 42 18.14 2.54 2.79
CA ALA A 42 19.58 2.29 2.80
C ALA A 42 20.10 1.87 1.42
N GLU A 43 19.31 1.14 0.65
CA GLU A 43 19.70 0.66 -0.69
C GLU A 43 19.30 1.61 -1.81
N GLY A 44 18.67 2.73 -1.49
CA GLY A 44 18.33 3.79 -2.47
C GLY A 44 17.08 3.54 -3.29
N TYR A 45 16.22 2.62 -2.87
CA TYR A 45 14.97 2.33 -3.59
C TYR A 45 13.77 3.16 -3.12
N TRP A 46 13.83 3.67 -1.91
CA TRP A 46 12.70 4.36 -1.28
C TRP A 46 12.37 5.68 -1.96
N VAL A 47 11.14 5.89 -2.34
CA VAL A 47 10.61 7.19 -2.75
C VAL A 47 9.60 7.68 -1.73
N PHE A 48 8.55 6.90 -1.49
CA PHE A 48 7.51 7.24 -0.54
C PHE A 48 6.74 5.98 -0.15
N GLY A 49 6.11 6.00 1.00
CA GLY A 49 5.25 4.89 1.40
C GLY A 49 4.48 5.22 2.66
N GLY A 50 3.44 4.46 2.89
CA GLY A 50 2.62 4.63 4.09
C GLY A 50 1.42 3.70 4.10
N GLY A 51 0.83 3.55 5.28
CA GLY A 51 -0.43 2.87 5.48
C GLY A 51 -1.60 3.82 5.29
N LEU A 52 -2.73 3.26 4.91
CA LEU A 52 -3.98 3.98 4.80
C LEU A 52 -4.92 3.57 5.93
N GLN A 53 -5.78 4.48 6.34
CA GLN A 53 -6.86 4.13 7.24
C GLN A 53 -7.87 3.26 6.51
N SER A 54 -8.81 2.65 7.26
CA SER A 54 -9.82 1.77 6.69
C SER A 54 -10.55 2.39 5.51
N ALA A 55 -10.85 1.58 4.50
CA ALA A 55 -11.60 2.00 3.33
C ALA A 55 -12.99 2.58 3.66
N SER A 56 -13.57 2.19 4.79
CA SER A 56 -14.85 2.74 5.25
C SER A 56 -14.79 4.23 5.54
N GLY A 57 -13.61 4.77 5.80
CA GLY A 57 -13.41 6.21 6.02
C GLY A 57 -13.14 7.01 4.75
N ALA A 58 -13.18 6.38 3.59
CA ALA A 58 -12.93 7.05 2.33
C ALA A 58 -14.12 7.94 1.93
N THR A 59 -13.82 8.95 1.12
CA THR A 59 -14.83 9.79 0.48
C THR A 59 -14.48 9.92 -1.00
N VAL A 60 -15.45 9.70 -1.86
CA VAL A 60 -15.27 9.89 -3.30
C VAL A 60 -15.79 11.26 -3.69
N VAL A 61 -15.01 12.00 -4.44
CA VAL A 61 -15.37 13.36 -4.89
C VAL A 61 -15.46 13.36 -6.40
N ASP A 62 -16.62 13.78 -6.90
CA ASP A 62 -16.82 14.04 -8.32
C ASP A 62 -17.01 15.55 -8.51
N GLY A 63 -16.00 16.21 -9.05
CA GLY A 63 -16.00 17.65 -9.28
C GLY A 63 -16.25 18.03 -10.74
N GLN A 64 -16.70 17.09 -11.58
CA GLN A 64 -16.87 17.34 -13.01
C GLN A 64 -18.06 18.26 -13.34
N GLY A 65 -19.10 18.28 -12.50
CA GLY A 65 -20.24 19.17 -12.67
C GLY A 65 -20.01 20.55 -12.08
N GLU A 66 -21.04 21.38 -12.10
CA GLU A 66 -20.96 22.75 -11.52
C GLU A 66 -20.73 22.72 -10.02
N THR A 67 -21.29 21.73 -9.33
CA THR A 67 -21.14 21.54 -7.89
C THR A 67 -20.48 20.18 -7.64
N PRO A 68 -19.41 20.13 -6.81
CA PRO A 68 -18.81 18.86 -6.46
C PRO A 68 -19.79 17.94 -5.72
N VAL A 69 -19.79 16.65 -6.08
CA VAL A 69 -20.57 15.62 -5.40
C VAL A 69 -19.62 14.77 -4.57
N MET A 70 -19.94 14.64 -3.29
CA MET A 70 -19.14 13.83 -2.37
C MET A 70 -19.95 12.63 -1.91
N THR A 71 -19.36 11.46 -2.00
CA THR A 71 -19.98 10.21 -1.60
C THR A 71 -19.13 9.53 -0.55
N ASP A 72 -19.70 9.22 0.60
CA ASP A 72 -19.01 8.50 1.66
C ASP A 72 -18.73 7.06 1.23
N GLY A 73 -17.57 6.57 1.58
CA GLY A 73 -17.14 5.21 1.30
C GLY A 73 -16.14 5.13 0.15
N PRO A 74 -15.60 3.94 -0.08
CA PRO A 74 -14.62 3.75 -1.16
C PRO A 74 -15.27 3.82 -2.54
N TYR A 75 -14.44 4.04 -3.57
CA TYR A 75 -14.88 4.12 -4.95
C TYR A 75 -15.70 2.89 -5.36
N LEU A 76 -15.22 1.72 -4.97
CA LEU A 76 -15.95 0.46 -5.13
C LEU A 76 -16.09 -0.21 -3.77
N GLU A 77 -17.28 -0.76 -3.51
CA GLU A 77 -17.50 -1.60 -2.34
C GLU A 77 -17.00 -3.01 -2.65
N THR A 78 -15.88 -3.37 -2.06
CA THR A 78 -15.24 -4.68 -2.25
C THR A 78 -14.86 -5.26 -0.90
N LYS A 79 -14.61 -6.57 -0.87
CA LYS A 79 -14.13 -7.24 0.36
C LYS A 79 -12.67 -6.89 0.65
N GLU A 80 -11.92 -6.53 -0.38
CA GLU A 80 -10.52 -6.16 -0.26
C GLU A 80 -10.30 -4.75 -0.80
N ALA A 81 -9.32 -4.06 -0.22
CA ALA A 81 -8.96 -2.70 -0.62
C ALA A 81 -7.46 -2.51 -0.40
N ILE A 82 -6.92 -1.43 -0.97
CA ILE A 82 -5.54 -1.04 -0.71
C ILE A 82 -5.45 -0.54 0.72
N GLY A 83 -4.59 -1.18 1.53
CA GLY A 83 -4.35 -0.78 2.92
C GLY A 83 -3.07 0.00 3.13
N GLY A 84 -2.23 0.08 2.10
CA GLY A 84 -0.98 0.81 2.14
C GLY A 84 -0.21 0.61 0.85
N PHE A 85 0.89 1.33 0.70
CA PHE A 85 1.69 1.21 -0.51
C PHE A 85 3.10 1.73 -0.30
N TRP A 86 3.98 1.32 -1.20
CA TRP A 86 5.30 1.92 -1.38
C TRP A 86 5.39 2.44 -2.80
N VAL A 87 6.10 3.54 -2.97
CA VAL A 87 6.61 3.96 -4.28
C VAL A 87 8.11 3.77 -4.22
N ILE A 88 8.64 3.00 -5.14
CA ILE A 88 10.07 2.72 -5.21
C ILE A 88 10.63 3.10 -6.58
N GLU A 89 11.93 3.35 -6.62
CA GLU A 89 12.67 3.53 -7.85
C GLU A 89 13.60 2.33 -8.00
N ALA A 90 13.47 1.58 -9.09
CA ALA A 90 14.25 0.38 -9.34
C ALA A 90 14.71 0.32 -10.80
N PRO A 91 15.82 -0.39 -11.08
CA PRO A 91 16.36 -0.44 -12.45
C PRO A 91 15.45 -1.18 -13.42
N ASP A 92 14.71 -2.19 -12.96
CA ASP A 92 13.85 -2.99 -13.81
C ASP A 92 12.75 -3.69 -13.00
N LEU A 93 11.82 -4.33 -13.71
CA LEU A 93 10.71 -5.04 -13.12
C LEU A 93 11.16 -6.21 -12.23
N GLU A 94 12.21 -6.92 -12.62
CA GLU A 94 12.71 -8.06 -11.86
C GLU A 94 13.10 -7.63 -10.43
N VAL A 95 13.83 -6.53 -10.30
CA VAL A 95 14.20 -5.98 -9.01
C VAL A 95 12.97 -5.54 -8.24
N ALA A 96 12.01 -4.86 -8.90
CA ALA A 96 10.78 -4.43 -8.26
C ALA A 96 9.96 -5.61 -7.72
N LEU A 97 9.87 -6.70 -8.47
CA LEU A 97 9.15 -7.90 -8.03
C LEU A 97 9.85 -8.57 -6.84
N ARG A 98 11.17 -8.60 -6.83
CA ARG A 98 11.94 -9.12 -5.69
C ARG A 98 11.68 -8.29 -4.43
N LEU A 99 11.71 -6.98 -4.56
CA LEU A 99 11.42 -6.08 -3.44
C LEU A 99 9.96 -6.21 -2.97
N ALA A 100 9.03 -6.37 -3.90
CA ALA A 100 7.63 -6.60 -3.55
C ALA A 100 7.44 -7.90 -2.77
N ALA A 101 8.16 -8.96 -3.12
CA ALA A 101 8.13 -10.21 -2.38
C ALA A 101 8.64 -10.04 -0.95
N GLU A 102 9.70 -9.28 -0.76
CA GLU A 102 10.22 -8.95 0.58
C GLU A 102 9.20 -8.14 1.38
N GLY A 103 8.58 -7.14 0.74
CA GLY A 103 7.54 -6.33 1.38
C GLY A 103 6.30 -7.13 1.76
N SER A 104 5.88 -8.03 0.88
CA SER A 104 4.76 -8.94 1.13
C SER A 104 5.02 -9.83 2.34
N LYS A 105 6.22 -10.37 2.43
CA LYS A 105 6.61 -11.18 3.59
C LYS A 105 6.62 -10.36 4.88
N ALA A 106 7.11 -9.13 4.82
CA ALA A 106 7.19 -8.27 6.00
C ALA A 106 5.80 -7.86 6.50
N CYS A 107 4.92 -7.41 5.62
CA CYS A 107 3.59 -6.93 6.00
C CYS A 107 2.54 -8.03 6.07
N ARG A 108 2.88 -9.24 5.63
CA ARG A 108 1.98 -10.40 5.61
C ARG A 108 0.72 -10.18 4.77
N GLY A 109 0.87 -9.45 3.65
CA GLY A 109 -0.22 -9.17 2.72
C GLY A 109 0.22 -9.37 1.28
N LYS A 110 -0.74 -9.44 0.38
CA LYS A 110 -0.45 -9.52 -1.05
C LYS A 110 -0.08 -8.14 -1.57
N VAL A 111 0.89 -8.09 -2.46
CA VAL A 111 1.40 -6.83 -3.03
C VAL A 111 1.25 -6.87 -4.55
N GLU A 112 0.52 -5.88 -5.06
CA GLU A 112 0.40 -5.67 -6.49
C GLU A 112 1.48 -4.69 -6.95
N VAL A 113 2.18 -5.02 -8.02
CA VAL A 113 3.24 -4.19 -8.58
C VAL A 113 2.78 -3.57 -9.89
N ARG A 114 2.84 -2.24 -9.97
CA ARG A 114 2.51 -1.52 -11.21
C ARG A 114 3.58 -0.48 -11.52
N PRO A 115 4.19 -0.55 -12.71
CA PRO A 115 5.11 0.51 -13.10
C PRO A 115 4.35 1.81 -13.37
N PHE A 116 4.95 2.93 -12.98
CA PHE A 116 4.44 4.23 -13.38
C PHE A 116 4.77 4.46 -14.86
N ASP A 117 3.84 5.05 -15.57
CA ASP A 117 4.05 5.44 -16.97
C ASP A 117 5.00 6.64 -17.06
N GLY A 118 5.09 7.37 -15.99
CA GLY A 118 5.97 8.50 -15.79
C GLY A 118 5.50 9.27 -14.58
N LEU A 119 6.36 10.11 -14.03
CA LEU A 119 5.96 11.01 -12.95
C LEU A 119 5.72 12.40 -13.54
N ALA A 120 4.57 12.95 -13.22
CA ALA A 120 4.22 14.29 -13.65
C ALA A 120 5.05 15.36 -12.93
#